data_395371431c81b34fbff1596022f8303a
#
_entry.id   395371431c81b34fbff1596022f8303a
#
_cell.length_a   1.000
_cell.length_b   1.000
_cell.length_c   1.000
_cell.angle_alpha   90.00
_cell.angle_beta   90.00
_cell.angle_gamma   90.00
#
_symmetry.space_group_name_H-M   'P 1'
#
loop_
_entity.id
_entity.type
_entity.pdbx_description
1 polymer ?
#
loop_
_entity_poly.entity_id
_entity_poly.type
_entity_poly.pdbx_seq_one_letter_code
_entity_poly.pdbx_strand_id
1 'polypeptide(L)'
;MGELFDKLANYGNSGIYPFHMPGHKRQKTVDFNPYKIDITEIEGFDNLHHAEGVLLEAQKKAEKLYGSEESHFLINGSTAGILSAVSAC
;
A
#
# COMPACT_ATOMS: atom_id res chain seq x y z
N MET A 1 11.18 -6.39 -8.39
CA MET A 1 10.80 -5.94 -7.05
C MET A 1 9.52 -6.64 -6.61
N GLY A 2 8.76 -6.22 -5.64
CA GLY A 2 7.54 -6.92 -5.22
C GLY A 2 6.36 -6.68 -6.16
N GLU A 3 5.40 -7.58 -6.12
CA GLU A 3 4.17 -7.54 -6.93
C GLU A 3 3.37 -6.24 -6.76
N LEU A 4 3.25 -5.75 -5.52
CA LEU A 4 2.58 -4.47 -5.25
C LEU A 4 3.31 -3.32 -5.94
N PHE A 5 4.64 -3.26 -5.82
CA PHE A 5 5.44 -2.22 -6.47
C PHE A 5 5.25 -2.26 -7.99
N ASP A 6 5.32 -3.44 -8.58
CA ASP A 6 5.18 -3.62 -10.03
C ASP A 6 3.80 -3.19 -10.50
N LYS A 7 2.75 -3.52 -9.75
CA LYS A 7 1.38 -3.09 -10.04
C LYS A 7 1.23 -1.57 -9.98
N LEU A 8 1.80 -0.93 -8.97
CA LEU A 8 1.80 0.54 -8.83
C LEU A 8 2.58 1.22 -9.96
N ALA A 9 3.75 0.69 -10.31
CA ALA A 9 4.56 1.23 -11.39
C ALA A 9 3.84 1.13 -12.75
N ASN A 10 3.19 0.00 -13.02
CA ASN A 10 2.40 -0.19 -14.23
C ASN A 10 1.22 0.77 -14.28
N TYR A 11 0.52 0.95 -13.17
CA TYR A 11 -0.56 1.94 -13.07
C TYR A 11 -0.03 3.37 -13.32
N GLY A 12 1.09 3.74 -12.71
CA GLY A 12 1.72 5.06 -12.87
C GLY A 12 2.13 5.36 -14.32
N ASN A 13 2.46 4.33 -15.10
CA ASN A 13 2.83 4.45 -16.52
C ASN A 13 1.63 4.28 -17.46
N SER A 14 0.44 4.00 -16.93
CA SER A 14 -0.78 3.90 -17.73
C SER A 14 -1.24 5.28 -18.21
N GLY A 15 -2.09 5.31 -19.24
CA GLY A 15 -2.68 6.55 -19.72
C GLY A 15 -3.88 7.05 -18.93
N ILE A 16 -4.20 6.41 -17.79
CA ILE A 16 -5.34 6.77 -16.96
C ILE A 16 -5.06 8.07 -16.20
N TYR A 17 -5.95 9.06 -16.36
CA TYR A 17 -5.81 10.33 -15.63
C TYR A 17 -6.22 10.16 -14.16
N PRO A 18 -5.39 10.62 -13.20
CA PRO A 18 -5.63 10.39 -11.77
C PRO A 18 -6.59 11.44 -11.18
N PHE A 19 -7.90 11.25 -11.34
CA PHE A 19 -8.91 12.09 -10.72
C PHE A 19 -9.03 11.89 -9.21
N HIS A 20 -8.55 10.75 -8.69
CA HIS A 20 -8.54 10.46 -7.26
C HIS A 20 -7.47 11.28 -6.52
N MET A 21 -7.55 11.28 -5.20
CA MET A 21 -6.43 11.79 -4.39
C MET A 21 -5.17 10.93 -4.61
N PRO A 22 -3.97 11.47 -4.47
CA PRO A 22 -3.65 12.82 -4.02
C PRO A 22 -3.67 13.89 -5.13
N GLY A 23 -3.64 15.15 -4.71
CA GLY A 23 -3.81 16.30 -5.60
C GLY A 23 -2.61 16.69 -6.46
N HIS A 24 -1.42 16.08 -6.25
CA HIS A 24 -0.21 16.38 -7.05
C HIS A 24 -0.34 16.00 -8.53
N LYS A 25 -1.29 15.11 -8.86
CA LYS A 25 -1.61 14.68 -10.23
C LYS A 25 -0.40 14.18 -11.03
N ARG A 26 0.51 13.45 -10.36
CA ARG A 26 1.72 12.84 -10.94
C ARG A 26 2.73 13.84 -11.52
N GLN A 27 2.73 15.07 -11.05
CA GLN A 27 3.68 16.06 -11.55
C GLN A 27 5.10 15.72 -11.10
N LYS A 28 6.02 15.64 -12.05
CA LYS A 28 7.40 15.27 -11.77
C LYS A 28 8.16 16.42 -11.10
N THR A 29 8.70 16.17 -9.92
CA THR A 29 9.53 17.13 -9.17
C THR A 29 10.95 16.64 -8.91
N VAL A 30 11.21 15.36 -9.16
CA VAL A 30 12.51 14.70 -8.97
C VAL A 30 12.73 13.67 -10.07
N ASP A 31 13.95 13.15 -10.23
CA ASP A 31 14.27 12.15 -11.28
C ASP A 31 13.38 10.91 -11.19
N PHE A 32 13.25 10.34 -10.00
CA PHE A 32 12.23 9.34 -9.72
C PHE A 32 10.98 10.06 -9.24
N ASN A 33 9.86 9.91 -9.95
CA ASN A 33 8.62 10.57 -9.58
C ASN A 33 7.71 9.63 -8.76
N PRO A 34 7.78 9.69 -7.42
CA PRO A 34 6.95 8.85 -6.56
C PRO A 34 5.45 9.19 -6.67
N TYR A 35 5.11 10.39 -7.12
CA TYR A 35 3.72 10.81 -7.27
C TYR A 35 2.95 9.98 -8.29
N LYS A 36 3.64 9.32 -9.20
CA LYS A 36 3.01 8.42 -10.17
C LYS A 36 2.38 7.19 -9.54
N ILE A 37 2.92 6.75 -8.43
CA ILE A 37 2.48 5.54 -7.71
C ILE A 37 1.74 5.86 -6.41
N ASP A 38 1.53 7.15 -6.13
CA ASP A 38 0.79 7.60 -4.96
C ASP A 38 -0.70 7.59 -5.28
N ILE A 39 -1.42 6.70 -4.63
CA ILE A 39 -2.84 6.45 -4.88
C ILE A 39 -3.63 6.39 -3.57
N THR A 40 -4.94 6.53 -3.68
CA THR A 40 -5.89 6.19 -2.63
C THR A 40 -6.54 4.83 -2.93
N GLU A 41 -7.60 4.48 -2.25
CA GLU A 41 -8.36 3.26 -2.50
C GLU A 41 -9.16 3.41 -3.80
N ILE A 42 -8.58 2.96 -4.91
CA ILE A 42 -9.20 3.01 -6.23
C ILE A 42 -9.48 1.61 -6.77
N GLU A 43 -10.31 1.53 -7.78
CA GLU A 43 -10.62 0.25 -8.43
C GLU A 43 -9.35 -0.45 -8.92
N GLY A 44 -9.27 -1.74 -8.70
CA GLY A 44 -8.13 -2.57 -9.04
C GLY A 44 -7.03 -2.60 -7.99
N PHE A 45 -7.11 -1.74 -6.97
CA PHE A 45 -6.22 -1.75 -5.81
C PHE A 45 -7.03 -2.02 -4.54
N ASP A 46 -6.44 -2.76 -3.66
CA ASP A 46 -7.05 -3.30 -2.45
C ASP A 46 -7.36 -2.20 -1.41
N ASN A 47 -8.03 -2.58 -0.32
CA ASN A 47 -8.32 -1.74 0.83
C ASN A 47 -7.59 -2.27 2.05
N LEU A 48 -6.74 -1.45 2.68
CA LEU A 48 -5.93 -1.90 3.81
C LEU A 48 -6.78 -2.25 5.04
N HIS A 49 -7.94 -1.63 5.21
CA HIS A 49 -8.88 -2.00 6.29
C HIS A 49 -9.51 -3.37 6.10
N HIS A 50 -9.57 -3.85 4.87
CA HIS A 50 -10.18 -5.13 4.52
C HIS A 50 -9.44 -5.72 3.32
N ALA A 51 -8.19 -6.12 3.55
CA ALA A 51 -7.30 -6.62 2.51
C ALA A 51 -7.77 -7.97 1.97
N GLU A 52 -8.02 -8.06 0.68
CA GLU A 52 -8.48 -9.26 -0.02
C GLU A 52 -7.64 -9.61 -1.25
N GLY A 53 -6.87 -8.66 -1.76
CA GLY A 53 -6.11 -8.80 -3.00
C GLY A 53 -4.61 -8.53 -2.80
N VAL A 54 -4.08 -7.56 -3.52
CA VAL A 54 -2.63 -7.29 -3.57
C VAL A 54 -2.04 -6.91 -2.21
N LEU A 55 -2.79 -6.24 -1.35
CA LEU A 55 -2.34 -5.93 0.01
C LEU A 55 -2.32 -7.17 0.89
N LEU A 56 -3.32 -8.03 0.78
CA LEU A 56 -3.32 -9.31 1.49
C LEU A 56 -2.11 -10.17 1.06
N GLU A 57 -1.82 -10.25 -0.22
CA GLU A 57 -0.65 -10.97 -0.70
C GLU A 57 0.66 -10.40 -0.17
N ALA A 58 0.77 -9.07 -0.09
CA ALA A 58 1.94 -8.43 0.48
C ALA A 58 2.11 -8.77 1.96
N GLN A 59 1.02 -8.78 2.73
CA GLN A 59 1.03 -9.20 4.14
C GLN A 59 1.43 -10.68 4.30
N LYS A 60 0.93 -11.56 3.44
CA LYS A 60 1.32 -12.99 3.43
C LYS A 60 2.79 -13.19 3.10
N LYS A 61 3.36 -12.38 2.21
CA LYS A 61 4.81 -12.41 1.95
C LYS A 61 5.61 -11.97 3.18
N ALA A 62 5.15 -10.95 3.90
CA ALA A 62 5.77 -10.52 5.15
C ALA A 62 5.72 -11.61 6.22
N GLU A 63 4.58 -12.28 6.40
CA GLU A 63 4.45 -13.42 7.30
C GLU A 63 5.50 -14.49 7.02
N LYS A 64 5.64 -14.84 5.76
CA LYS A 64 6.60 -15.87 5.34
C LYS A 64 8.05 -15.41 5.57
N LEU A 65 8.35 -14.14 5.31
CA LEU A 65 9.70 -13.59 5.48
C LEU A 65 10.12 -13.57 6.94
N TYR A 66 9.23 -13.17 7.85
CA TYR A 66 9.51 -13.06 9.28
C TYR A 66 9.20 -14.33 10.06
N GLY A 67 8.55 -15.31 9.44
CA GLY A 67 8.13 -16.55 10.14
C GLY A 67 7.04 -16.31 11.18
N SER A 68 6.21 -15.28 10.99
CA SER A 68 5.10 -14.96 11.88
C SER A 68 3.84 -15.75 11.51
N GLU A 69 2.95 -15.95 12.48
CA GLU A 69 1.64 -16.56 12.22
C GLU A 69 0.78 -15.64 11.37
N GLU A 70 0.79 -14.36 11.68
CA GLU A 70 0.11 -13.33 10.91
C GLU A 70 0.96 -12.05 10.88
N SER A 71 0.81 -11.26 9.83
CA SER A 71 1.41 -9.94 9.70
C SER A 71 0.38 -8.97 9.13
N HIS A 72 0.28 -7.81 9.75
CA HIS A 72 -0.67 -6.77 9.36
C HIS A 72 0.04 -5.44 9.16
N PHE A 73 -0.23 -4.78 8.04
CA PHE A 73 0.21 -3.41 7.84
C PHE A 73 -0.67 -2.47 8.68
N LEU A 74 -0.02 -1.62 9.46
CA LEU A 74 -0.72 -0.75 10.39
C LEU A 74 -1.31 0.48 9.68
N ILE A 75 -2.49 0.86 10.13
CA ILE A 75 -3.15 2.12 9.82
C ILE A 75 -2.99 3.03 11.04
N ASN A 76 -2.85 4.34 10.84
CA ASN A 76 -2.63 5.33 11.91
C ASN A 76 -1.29 5.19 12.64
N GLY A 77 -0.28 4.68 11.95
CA GLY A 77 1.09 4.63 12.45
C GLY A 77 1.36 3.56 13.50
N SER A 78 2.60 3.49 13.97
CA SER A 78 3.05 2.50 14.94
C SER A 78 2.37 2.63 16.31
N THR A 79 1.93 3.81 16.68
CA THR A 79 1.19 4.03 17.94
C THR A 79 -0.08 3.19 18.00
N ALA A 80 -0.83 3.11 16.89
CA ALA A 80 -2.02 2.26 16.81
C ALA A 80 -1.68 0.78 17.03
N GLY A 81 -0.56 0.31 16.47
CA GLY A 81 -0.07 -1.05 16.67
C GLY A 81 0.32 -1.33 18.12
N ILE A 82 1.02 -0.41 18.75
CA ILE A 82 1.42 -0.54 20.16
C ILE A 82 0.19 -0.58 21.08
N LEU A 83 -0.76 0.32 20.87
CA LEU A 83 -2.01 0.35 21.64
C LEU A 83 -2.80 -0.93 21.46
N SER A 84 -2.88 -1.45 20.23
CA SER A 84 -3.56 -2.72 19.95
C SER A 84 -2.90 -3.89 20.68
N ALA A 85 -1.57 -3.96 20.65
CA ALA A 85 -0.81 -5.01 21.32
C ALA A 85 -1.03 -4.97 22.85
N VAL A 86 -0.98 -3.78 23.45
CA VAL A 86 -1.23 -3.61 24.89
C VAL A 86 -2.67 -3.98 25.24
N SER A 87 -3.64 -3.61 24.42
CA SER A 87 -5.05 -3.94 24.66
C SER A 87 -5.35 -5.44 24.53
N ALA A 88 -4.55 -6.15 23.76
CA ALA A 88 -4.72 -7.61 23.57
C ALA A 88 -4.15 -8.44 24.72
N CYS A 89 -3.34 -7.85 25.58
CA CYS A 89 -2.72 -8.54 26.73
C CYS A 89 -3.66 -8.61 27.98
#